data_fa402716d0b11bfa7ff787f5f866d4a7
#
_entry.id   fa402716d0b11bfa7ff787f5f866d4a7
#
_cell.length_a   1.000
_cell.length_b   1.000
_cell.length_c   1.000
_cell.angle_alpha   90.00
_cell.angle_beta   90.00
_cell.angle_gamma   90.00
#
_symmetry.space_group_name_H-M   'P 1'
#
loop_
_entity.id
_entity.type
_entity.pdbx_description
1 polymer ?
#
loop_
_entity_poly.entity_id
_entity_poly.type
_entity_poly.pdbx_seq_one_letter_code
_entity_poly.pdbx_strand_id
1 'polypeptide(L)'
;MKTQALLLVAEDDADDQYFFQEAMAVACPRGVEMHFALDGAQLMNHLREKTKESHRRNLVVLDLNMRVKDGRKTLQEIKTNPAFADIPVVVLTTSDNEEDEEYCKQHGAAAYYRKPSSIVELVKIVKVLCRDYLN
;
A
#
# COMPACT_ATOMS: atom_id res chain seq x y z
N MET A 1 0.30 -22.73 9.07
CA MET A 1 -0.66 -22.30 8.04
C MET A 1 -0.03 -21.25 7.14
N LYS A 2 -0.29 -21.34 5.86
CA LYS A 2 0.17 -20.33 4.93
C LYS A 2 -0.64 -19.05 5.12
N THR A 3 0.03 -17.90 5.00
CA THR A 3 -0.65 -16.62 4.95
C THR A 3 -1.45 -16.53 3.66
N GLN A 4 -2.67 -15.99 3.74
CA GLN A 4 -3.57 -15.88 2.58
C GLN A 4 -3.44 -14.55 1.86
N ALA A 5 -2.72 -13.60 2.44
CA ALA A 5 -2.57 -12.27 1.87
C ALA A 5 -1.19 -11.69 2.14
N LEU A 6 -0.72 -10.90 1.20
CA LEU A 6 0.52 -10.16 1.29
C LEU A 6 0.21 -8.67 1.20
N LEU A 7 0.68 -7.91 2.16
CA LEU A 7 0.55 -6.46 2.18
C LEU A 7 1.94 -5.83 2.15
N LEU A 8 2.19 -5.03 1.14
CA LEU A 8 3.43 -4.27 1.02
C LEU A 8 3.09 -2.79 1.21
N VAL A 9 3.73 -2.15 2.18
CA VAL A 9 3.47 -0.76 2.54
C VAL A 9 4.72 0.05 2.27
N ALA A 10 4.65 0.98 1.32
CA ALA A 10 5.73 1.90 1.02
C ALA A 10 5.53 3.16 1.85
N GLU A 11 6.35 3.32 2.88
CA GLU A 11 6.28 4.39 3.85
C GLU A 11 7.64 4.58 4.49
N ASP A 12 8.22 5.77 4.40
CA ASP A 12 9.55 6.05 4.94
C ASP A 12 9.54 6.68 6.34
N ASP A 13 8.39 7.10 6.85
CA ASP A 13 8.27 7.70 8.17
C ASP A 13 8.03 6.62 9.22
N ALA A 14 8.91 6.56 10.24
CA ALA A 14 8.84 5.52 11.26
C ALA A 14 7.56 5.61 12.11
N ASP A 15 7.08 6.82 12.39
CA ASP A 15 5.85 6.99 13.17
C ASP A 15 4.64 6.51 12.38
N ASP A 16 4.59 6.82 11.07
CA ASP A 16 3.50 6.37 10.23
C ASP A 16 3.52 4.85 10.05
N GLN A 17 4.69 4.23 9.97
CA GLN A 17 4.81 2.77 9.98
C GLN A 17 4.23 2.18 11.28
N TYR A 18 4.58 2.76 12.41
CA TYR A 18 4.10 2.31 13.70
C TYR A 18 2.58 2.39 13.78
N PHE A 19 2.00 3.53 13.40
CA PHE A 19 0.55 3.71 13.43
C PHE A 19 -0.17 2.75 12.49
N PHE A 20 0.41 2.50 11.32
CA PHE A 20 -0.16 1.55 10.37
C PHE A 20 -0.14 0.12 10.95
N GLN A 21 0.95 -0.29 11.59
CA GLN A 21 1.03 -1.58 12.26
C GLN A 21 -0.04 -1.72 13.35
N GLU A 22 -0.22 -0.69 14.17
CA GLU A 22 -1.24 -0.68 15.22
C GLU A 22 -2.65 -0.82 14.61
N ALA A 23 -2.92 -0.08 13.55
CA ALA A 23 -4.20 -0.16 12.88
C ALA A 23 -4.46 -1.55 12.30
N MET A 24 -3.44 -2.18 11.71
CA MET A 24 -3.53 -3.54 11.18
C MET A 24 -3.83 -4.55 12.28
N ALA A 25 -3.18 -4.42 13.43
CA ALA A 25 -3.41 -5.33 14.55
C ALA A 25 -4.87 -5.32 15.02
N VAL A 26 -5.51 -4.15 14.96
CA VAL A 26 -6.91 -4.00 15.34
C VAL A 26 -7.85 -4.46 14.23
N ALA A 27 -7.59 -4.04 13.00
CA ALA A 27 -8.54 -4.16 11.89
C ALA A 27 -8.41 -5.47 11.13
N CYS A 28 -7.24 -6.08 11.14
CA CYS A 28 -6.92 -7.22 10.26
C CYS A 28 -5.99 -8.20 10.98
N PRO A 29 -6.46 -8.87 12.04
CA PRO A 29 -5.57 -9.59 12.95
C PRO A 29 -5.02 -10.91 12.45
N ARG A 30 -5.43 -11.41 11.29
CA ARG A 30 -5.02 -12.76 10.83
C ARG A 30 -4.62 -12.81 9.38
N GLY A 31 -3.67 -13.72 9.12
CA GLY A 31 -3.42 -14.23 7.78
C GLY A 31 -2.77 -13.24 6.83
N VAL A 32 -2.24 -12.14 7.33
CA VAL A 32 -1.61 -11.13 6.49
C VAL A 32 -0.12 -11.06 6.79
N GLU A 33 0.69 -11.34 5.78
CA GLU A 33 2.12 -11.08 5.82
C GLU A 33 2.34 -9.62 5.40
N MET A 34 2.97 -8.81 6.24
CA MET A 34 3.16 -7.38 5.97
C MET A 34 4.64 -7.02 5.97
N HIS A 35 5.06 -6.26 4.98
CA HIS A 35 6.42 -5.74 4.88
C HIS A 35 6.37 -4.26 4.55
N PHE A 36 7.28 -3.50 5.15
CA PHE A 36 7.47 -2.09 4.82
C PHE A 36 8.60 -1.91 3.84
N ALA A 37 8.44 -0.96 2.94
CA ALA A 37 9.48 -0.47 2.05
C ALA A 37 9.71 1.01 2.35
N LEU A 38 10.96 1.44 2.40
CA LEU A 38 11.32 2.81 2.73
C LEU A 38 11.26 3.74 1.51
N ASP A 39 11.21 3.16 0.32
CA ASP A 39 11.13 3.92 -0.93
C ASP A 39 10.61 3.02 -2.05
N GLY A 40 10.43 3.62 -3.23
CA GLY A 40 9.92 2.89 -4.37
C GLY A 40 10.83 1.78 -4.86
N ALA A 41 12.14 1.93 -4.73
CA ALA A 41 13.08 0.88 -5.16
C ALA A 41 12.96 -0.36 -4.27
N GLN A 42 12.87 -0.17 -2.94
CA GLN A 42 12.63 -1.29 -2.03
C GLN A 42 11.28 -1.95 -2.30
N LEU A 43 10.25 -1.15 -2.59
CA LEU A 43 8.94 -1.70 -2.91
C LEU A 43 9.01 -2.59 -4.14
N MET A 44 9.70 -2.16 -5.19
CA MET A 44 9.84 -2.97 -6.39
C MET A 44 10.61 -4.27 -6.11
N ASN A 45 11.61 -4.23 -5.25
CA ASN A 45 12.33 -5.44 -4.82
C ASN A 45 11.40 -6.40 -4.08
N HIS A 46 10.58 -5.89 -3.15
CA HIS A 46 9.60 -6.73 -2.46
C HIS A 46 8.61 -7.36 -3.44
N LEU A 47 8.15 -6.60 -4.42
CA LEU A 47 7.24 -7.13 -5.44
C LEU A 47 7.89 -8.30 -6.20
N ARG A 48 9.12 -8.12 -6.64
CA ARG A 48 9.83 -9.18 -7.38
C ARG A 48 10.05 -10.44 -6.55
N GLU A 49 10.34 -10.28 -5.26
CA GLU A 49 10.70 -11.41 -4.41
C GLU A 49 9.49 -12.12 -3.80
N LYS A 50 8.45 -11.35 -3.44
CA LYS A 50 7.39 -11.84 -2.55
C LYS A 50 6.08 -12.16 -3.25
N THR A 51 5.89 -11.75 -4.49
CA THR A 51 4.64 -12.02 -5.21
C THR A 51 4.73 -13.22 -6.14
N LYS A 52 5.70 -14.10 -5.92
CA LYS A 52 5.88 -15.32 -6.71
C LYS A 52 4.79 -16.36 -6.44
N GLU A 53 4.18 -16.32 -5.28
CA GLU A 53 3.08 -17.21 -4.95
C GLU A 53 1.78 -16.65 -5.53
N SER A 54 1.20 -17.38 -6.49
CA SER A 54 0.03 -16.91 -7.24
C SER A 54 -1.29 -17.08 -6.51
N HIS A 55 -1.28 -17.75 -5.35
CA HIS A 55 -2.53 -18.13 -4.67
C HIS A 55 -2.99 -17.15 -3.61
N ARG A 56 -2.14 -16.23 -3.21
CA ARG A 56 -2.53 -15.27 -2.17
C ARG A 56 -2.88 -13.93 -2.77
N ARG A 57 -3.71 -13.19 -2.04
CA ARG A 57 -4.06 -11.84 -2.41
C ARG A 57 -2.92 -10.90 -2.09
N ASN A 58 -2.65 -9.98 -2.99
CA ASN A 58 -1.60 -8.99 -2.82
C ASN A 58 -2.20 -7.60 -2.81
N LEU A 59 -1.72 -6.74 -1.93
CA LEU A 59 -2.10 -5.34 -1.88
C LEU A 59 -0.86 -4.50 -1.63
N VAL A 60 -0.76 -3.40 -2.36
CA VAL A 60 0.25 -2.36 -2.11
C VAL A 60 -0.44 -1.13 -1.54
N VAL A 61 0.07 -0.62 -0.42
CA VAL A 61 -0.30 0.69 0.11
C VAL A 61 0.91 1.59 -0.12
N LEU A 62 0.69 2.72 -0.79
CA LEU A 62 1.77 3.54 -1.33
C LEU A 62 1.60 4.98 -0.89
N ASP A 63 2.63 5.54 -0.24
CA ASP A 63 2.73 6.97 -0.01
C ASP A 63 3.39 7.64 -1.21
N LEU A 64 2.87 8.79 -1.62
CA LEU A 64 3.44 9.55 -2.73
C LEU A 64 4.70 10.30 -2.34
N ASN A 65 4.81 10.70 -1.08
CA ASN A 65 5.89 11.58 -0.60
C ASN A 65 6.99 10.78 0.08
N MET A 66 7.82 10.12 -0.73
CA MET A 66 8.98 9.37 -0.24
C MET A 66 10.27 10.01 -0.76
N ARG A 67 11.37 9.87 0.01
CA ARG A 67 12.61 10.62 -0.22
C ARG A 67 13.38 10.21 -1.47
N VAL A 68 13.54 8.90 -1.69
CA VAL A 68 14.48 8.41 -2.71
C VAL A 68 13.77 8.25 -4.05
N LYS A 69 12.65 7.57 -4.07
CA LYS A 69 11.89 7.38 -5.30
C LYS A 69 10.44 7.76 -5.05
N ASP A 70 9.98 8.73 -5.80
CA ASP A 70 8.64 9.29 -5.72
C ASP A 70 7.58 8.20 -5.93
N GLY A 71 6.56 8.21 -5.07
CA GLY A 71 5.46 7.27 -5.17
C GLY A 71 4.67 7.37 -6.47
N ARG A 72 4.60 8.55 -7.09
CA ARG A 72 3.92 8.73 -8.38
C ARG A 72 4.58 7.90 -9.47
N LYS A 73 5.89 7.97 -9.56
CA LYS A 73 6.67 7.17 -10.52
C LYS A 73 6.56 5.69 -10.20
N THR A 74 6.56 5.35 -8.93
CA THR A 74 6.43 3.96 -8.49
C THR A 74 5.07 3.39 -8.89
N LEU A 75 4.00 4.14 -8.71
CA LEU A 75 2.67 3.73 -9.16
C LEU A 75 2.66 3.44 -10.66
N GLN A 76 3.20 4.35 -11.45
CA GLN A 76 3.27 4.18 -12.89
C GLN A 76 4.07 2.93 -13.26
N GLU A 77 5.21 2.73 -12.60
CA GLU A 77 6.07 1.57 -12.85
C GLU A 77 5.35 0.25 -12.56
N ILE A 78 4.63 0.17 -11.43
CA ILE A 78 3.86 -1.03 -11.09
C ILE A 78 2.78 -1.29 -12.14
N LYS A 79 2.03 -0.26 -12.49
CA LYS A 79 0.86 -0.40 -13.37
C LYS A 79 1.20 -0.62 -14.83
N THR A 80 2.43 -0.30 -15.24
CA THR A 80 2.89 -0.58 -16.60
C THR A 80 3.70 -1.87 -16.72
N ASN A 81 3.97 -2.53 -15.60
CA ASN A 81 4.71 -3.80 -15.59
C ASN A 81 3.70 -4.96 -15.63
N PRO A 82 3.72 -5.79 -16.70
CA PRO A 82 2.76 -6.89 -16.82
C PRO A 82 2.78 -7.87 -15.63
N ALA A 83 3.93 -8.02 -14.97
CA ALA A 83 4.04 -8.92 -13.82
C ALA A 83 3.27 -8.40 -12.60
N PHE A 84 3.06 -7.09 -12.48
CA PHE A 84 2.50 -6.46 -11.28
C PHE A 84 1.24 -5.65 -11.54
N ALA A 85 0.86 -5.45 -12.79
CA ALA A 85 -0.24 -4.54 -13.16
C ALA A 85 -1.58 -4.91 -12.53
N ASP A 86 -1.80 -6.18 -12.24
CA ASP A 86 -3.05 -6.65 -11.65
C ASP A 86 -3.10 -6.51 -10.13
N ILE A 87 -1.99 -6.17 -9.48
CA ILE A 87 -1.95 -5.99 -8.04
C ILE A 87 -2.60 -4.65 -7.69
N PRO A 88 -3.64 -4.63 -6.83
CA PRO A 88 -4.23 -3.35 -6.44
C PRO A 88 -3.24 -2.50 -5.66
N VAL A 89 -3.21 -1.21 -6.00
CA VAL A 89 -2.41 -0.21 -5.32
C VAL A 89 -3.35 0.83 -4.74
N VAL A 90 -3.30 0.98 -3.42
CA VAL A 90 -4.05 2.00 -2.69
C VAL A 90 -3.06 3.08 -2.27
N VAL A 91 -3.37 4.32 -2.59
CA VAL A 91 -2.54 5.46 -2.19
C VAL A 91 -3.02 5.98 -0.84
N LEU A 92 -2.09 6.12 0.10
CA LEU A 92 -2.34 6.69 1.43
C LEU A 92 -1.27 7.74 1.68
N THR A 93 -1.63 9.01 1.61
CA THR A 93 -0.65 10.10 1.55
C THR A 93 -1.14 11.34 2.30
N THR A 94 -0.20 12.18 2.72
CA THR A 94 -0.53 13.49 3.30
C THR A 94 -0.89 14.54 2.24
N SER A 95 -0.68 14.25 0.96
CA SER A 95 -1.00 15.20 -0.10
C SER A 95 -2.49 15.50 -0.15
N ASP A 96 -2.83 16.79 -0.14
CA ASP A 96 -4.19 17.27 -0.33
C ASP A 96 -4.39 17.94 -1.71
N ASN A 97 -3.42 17.73 -2.60
CA ASN A 97 -3.42 18.30 -3.94
C ASN A 97 -4.34 17.47 -4.85
N GLU A 98 -5.34 18.12 -5.43
CA GLU A 98 -6.27 17.46 -6.35
C GLU A 98 -5.57 16.87 -7.59
N GLU A 99 -4.47 17.48 -8.03
CA GLU A 99 -3.69 16.97 -9.15
C GLU A 99 -3.07 15.62 -8.84
N ASP A 100 -2.65 15.41 -7.60
CA ASP A 100 -2.10 14.11 -7.18
C ASP A 100 -3.17 13.03 -7.18
N GLU A 101 -4.35 13.34 -6.69
CA GLU A 101 -5.45 12.39 -6.70
C GLU A 101 -5.84 12.02 -8.13
N GLU A 102 -5.96 13.01 -9.00
CA GLU A 102 -6.29 12.79 -10.42
C GLU A 102 -5.21 11.97 -11.11
N TYR A 103 -3.95 12.30 -10.88
CA TYR A 103 -2.82 11.52 -11.42
C TYR A 103 -2.92 10.05 -11.01
N CYS A 104 -3.18 9.80 -9.73
CA CYS A 104 -3.27 8.42 -9.23
C CYS A 104 -4.43 7.65 -9.87
N LYS A 105 -5.58 8.29 -10.03
CA LYS A 105 -6.71 7.68 -10.72
C LYS A 105 -6.38 7.35 -12.16
N GLN A 106 -5.75 8.27 -12.87
CA GLN A 106 -5.38 8.06 -14.28
C GLN A 106 -4.36 6.95 -14.45
N HIS A 107 -3.51 6.73 -13.45
CA HIS A 107 -2.48 5.71 -13.50
C HIS A 107 -2.88 4.40 -12.80
N GLY A 108 -4.16 4.22 -12.53
CA GLY A 108 -4.69 2.92 -12.14
C GLY A 108 -4.69 2.60 -10.66
N ALA A 109 -4.55 3.61 -9.77
CA ALA A 109 -4.72 3.37 -8.34
C ALA A 109 -6.15 2.88 -8.06
N ALA A 110 -6.27 1.86 -7.21
CA ALA A 110 -7.56 1.29 -6.84
C ALA A 110 -8.33 2.21 -5.91
N ALA A 111 -7.63 2.98 -5.08
CA ALA A 111 -8.23 3.95 -4.18
C ALA A 111 -7.19 4.99 -3.77
N TYR A 112 -7.66 6.13 -3.31
CA TYR A 112 -6.81 7.22 -2.83
C TYR A 112 -7.36 7.71 -1.50
N TYR A 113 -6.51 7.70 -0.48
CA TYR A 113 -6.86 8.20 0.85
C TYR A 113 -5.84 9.22 1.32
N ARG A 114 -6.34 10.26 1.95
CA ARG A 114 -5.49 11.19 2.68
C ARG A 114 -5.19 10.60 4.05
N LYS A 115 -3.95 10.69 4.50
CA LYS A 115 -3.57 10.19 5.84
C LYS A 115 -4.39 10.90 6.90
N PRO A 116 -5.09 10.14 7.76
CA PRO A 116 -5.89 10.74 8.83
C PRO A 116 -5.01 11.22 9.97
N SER A 117 -5.57 12.12 10.79
CA SER A 117 -4.88 12.66 11.95
C SER A 117 -5.08 11.81 13.20
N SER A 118 -5.90 10.78 13.16
CA SER A 118 -6.17 9.93 14.31
C SER A 118 -6.07 8.46 13.98
N ILE A 119 -5.71 7.66 15.00
CA ILE A 119 -5.64 6.20 14.86
C ILE A 119 -7.03 5.61 14.58
N VAL A 120 -8.09 6.19 15.14
CA VAL A 120 -9.45 5.70 14.94
C VAL A 120 -9.84 5.77 13.47
N GLU A 121 -9.53 6.89 12.80
CA GLU A 121 -9.81 7.04 11.37
C GLU A 121 -8.93 6.12 10.53
N LEU A 122 -7.67 5.92 10.93
CA LEU A 122 -6.78 5.00 10.23
C LEU A 122 -7.31 3.55 10.32
N VAL A 123 -7.79 3.14 11.49
CA VAL A 123 -8.39 1.82 11.66
C VAL A 123 -9.58 1.63 10.71
N LYS A 124 -10.42 2.65 10.55
CA LYS A 124 -11.54 2.59 9.60
C LYS A 124 -11.08 2.36 8.17
N ILE A 125 -10.05 3.09 7.74
CA ILE A 125 -9.46 2.91 6.41
C ILE A 125 -8.93 1.48 6.26
N VAL A 126 -8.14 1.02 7.23
CA VAL A 126 -7.53 -0.30 7.16
C VAL A 126 -8.59 -1.41 7.16
N LYS A 127 -9.70 -1.25 7.89
CA LYS A 127 -10.81 -2.20 7.82
C LYS A 127 -11.37 -2.34 6.41
N VAL A 128 -11.52 -1.23 5.70
CA VAL A 128 -11.97 -1.24 4.31
C VAL A 128 -10.96 -1.98 3.43
N LEU A 129 -9.67 -1.71 3.62
CA LEU A 129 -8.62 -2.35 2.84
C LEU A 129 -8.59 -3.87 3.07
N CYS A 130 -8.75 -4.29 4.31
CA CYS A 130 -8.78 -5.72 4.63
C CYS A 130 -10.00 -6.39 4.01
N ARG A 131 -11.17 -5.76 4.12
CA ARG A 131 -12.41 -6.31 3.57
C ARG A 131 -12.34 -6.43 2.05
N ASP A 132 -11.86 -5.40 1.38
CA ASP A 132 -11.96 -5.32 -0.08
C ASP A 132 -10.80 -6.01 -0.80
N TYR A 133 -9.62 -6.10 -0.18
CA TYR A 133 -8.42 -6.57 -0.88
C TYR A 133 -7.70 -7.75 -0.22
N LEU A 134 -7.87 -7.96 1.08
CA LEU A 134 -7.06 -8.94 1.81
C LEU A 134 -7.84 -10.15 2.32
N ASN A 135 -9.13 -10.13 2.16
CA ASN A 135 -9.96 -11.28 2.55
C ASN A 135 -10.08 -12.32 1.43
#